data_a1efd41f380ebc97eaa969cbbeea15df
#
_entry.id   a1efd41f380ebc97eaa969cbbeea15df
#
_cell.length_a   1.000
_cell.length_b   1.000
_cell.length_c   1.000
_cell.angle_alpha   90.00
_cell.angle_beta   90.00
_cell.angle_gamma   90.00
#
_symmetry.space_group_name_H-M   'P 1'
#
loop_
_entity.id
_entity.type
_entity.pdbx_description
1 polymer ?
#
loop_
_entity_poly.entity_id
_entity_poly.type
_entity_poly.pdbx_seq_one_letter_code
_entity_poly.pdbx_strand_id
1 'polypeptide(L)'
;MKILHIDKNHPLMLSQLAAQGFENYEDYTSSKESIEAKIADYEGIIIRSRFTIDRTFLDKATRLKFIGRVGAGLENIDVAYAESKGITLIAAPEGNKNAVGEHALGMLLALLNKFKKANNEIKNGKWLREENRGWELDGKTVGIIGYGNMGKSFAKKLRGFDCSVICYDILPNKGDENAKQVTLVDFFRQADVVSLHTPQTPQTIGMVNEVFINSFAKSFWLLNTARGKSVVTDDLVRALQSRKVLGAGLDVLEYEKASFEDFFSDEQMPKSFKYLLEADNVVLTPHIAGWTLESKEKLAQIIVDKIISKFGKLAN
;
A
#
# COMPACT_ATOMS: atom_id res chain seq x y z
N MET A 1 -22.63 17.23 -15.55
CA MET A 1 -21.94 17.24 -14.25
C MET A 1 -20.53 17.75 -14.45
N LYS A 2 -20.12 18.75 -13.62
CA LYS A 2 -18.77 19.32 -13.66
C LYS A 2 -17.84 18.57 -12.72
N ILE A 3 -16.72 18.06 -13.23
CA ILE A 3 -15.72 17.32 -12.48
C ILE A 3 -14.39 18.09 -12.47
N LEU A 4 -13.83 18.34 -11.29
CA LEU A 4 -12.52 18.97 -11.14
C LEU A 4 -11.45 17.89 -10.91
N HIS A 5 -10.45 17.84 -11.78
CA HIS A 5 -9.28 16.98 -11.67
C HIS A 5 -8.13 17.76 -11.04
N ILE A 6 -7.76 17.38 -9.81
CA ILE A 6 -6.70 18.08 -9.05
C ILE A 6 -5.37 17.35 -9.02
N ASP A 7 -5.32 16.13 -9.54
CA ASP A 7 -4.10 15.36 -9.78
C ASP A 7 -4.06 14.87 -11.23
N LYS A 8 -2.88 14.87 -11.84
CA LYS A 8 -2.69 14.34 -13.20
C LYS A 8 -2.76 12.81 -13.18
N ASN A 9 -3.73 12.26 -13.88
CA ASN A 9 -3.98 10.83 -14.00
C ASN A 9 -3.75 10.31 -15.43
N HIS A 10 -4.17 9.07 -15.72
CA HIS A 10 -4.12 8.55 -17.08
C HIS A 10 -5.09 9.30 -18.00
N PRO A 11 -4.71 9.66 -19.25
CA PRO A 11 -5.55 10.48 -20.15
C PRO A 11 -6.92 9.85 -20.47
N LEU A 12 -7.06 8.52 -20.43
CA LEU A 12 -8.34 7.84 -20.65
C LEU A 12 -9.47 8.39 -19.76
N MET A 13 -9.14 8.89 -18.57
CA MET A 13 -10.13 9.37 -17.62
C MET A 13 -10.87 10.61 -18.17
N LEU A 14 -10.15 11.56 -18.70
CA LEU A 14 -10.75 12.75 -19.33
C LEU A 14 -11.59 12.39 -20.55
N SER A 15 -11.05 11.56 -21.46
CA SER A 15 -11.71 11.19 -22.71
C SER A 15 -12.98 10.36 -22.49
N GLN A 16 -12.92 9.36 -21.59
CA GLN A 16 -14.09 8.50 -21.35
C GLN A 16 -15.19 9.20 -20.56
N LEU A 17 -14.84 10.03 -19.56
CA LEU A 17 -15.84 10.83 -18.83
C LEU A 17 -16.49 11.87 -19.75
N ALA A 18 -15.71 12.54 -20.62
CA ALA A 18 -16.26 13.48 -21.60
C ALA A 18 -17.23 12.79 -22.58
N ALA A 19 -16.90 11.59 -23.05
CA ALA A 19 -17.77 10.79 -23.92
C ALA A 19 -19.12 10.43 -23.26
N GLN A 20 -19.18 10.42 -21.91
CA GLN A 20 -20.40 10.19 -21.13
C GLN A 20 -21.12 11.48 -20.72
N GLY A 21 -20.70 12.62 -21.29
CA GLY A 21 -21.33 13.93 -21.05
C GLY A 21 -20.94 14.60 -19.74
N PHE A 22 -19.83 14.20 -19.09
CA PHE A 22 -19.24 14.92 -17.98
C PHE A 22 -18.37 16.07 -18.51
N GLU A 23 -18.44 17.22 -17.82
CA GLU A 23 -17.60 18.38 -18.10
C GLU A 23 -16.35 18.32 -17.21
N ASN A 24 -15.18 18.06 -17.82
CA ASN A 24 -13.92 17.92 -17.09
C ASN A 24 -13.15 19.24 -17.03
N TYR A 25 -12.69 19.60 -15.84
CA TYR A 25 -11.86 20.75 -15.55
C TYR A 25 -10.57 20.29 -14.88
N GLU A 26 -9.44 20.82 -15.31
CA GLU A 26 -8.13 20.42 -14.82
C GLU A 26 -7.48 21.56 -14.04
N ASP A 27 -7.02 21.27 -12.81
CA ASP A 27 -6.20 22.19 -12.02
C ASP A 27 -5.18 21.41 -11.20
N TYR A 28 -3.98 21.31 -11.74
CA TYR A 28 -2.90 20.51 -11.17
C TYR A 28 -1.89 21.30 -10.34
N THR A 29 -2.02 22.63 -10.25
CA THR A 29 -0.99 23.50 -9.68
C THR A 29 -1.48 24.42 -8.56
N SER A 30 -2.75 24.77 -8.51
CA SER A 30 -3.30 25.68 -7.49
C SER A 30 -3.18 25.11 -6.07
N SER A 31 -3.00 25.98 -5.08
CA SER A 31 -2.98 25.59 -3.67
C SER A 31 -4.33 25.01 -3.22
N LYS A 32 -4.35 24.34 -2.06
CA LYS A 32 -5.57 23.80 -1.46
C LYS A 32 -6.61 24.91 -1.26
N GLU A 33 -6.19 26.08 -0.75
CA GLU A 33 -7.04 27.25 -0.49
C GLU A 33 -7.66 27.79 -1.78
N SER A 34 -6.89 27.81 -2.87
CA SER A 34 -7.38 28.25 -4.19
C SER A 34 -8.41 27.27 -4.77
N ILE A 35 -8.23 25.95 -4.55
CA ILE A 35 -9.22 24.95 -4.93
C ILE A 35 -10.48 25.09 -4.07
N GLU A 36 -10.34 25.26 -2.76
CA GLU A 36 -11.45 25.49 -1.84
C GLU A 36 -12.31 26.70 -2.20
N ALA A 37 -11.71 27.76 -2.75
CA ALA A 37 -12.43 28.97 -3.15
C ALA A 37 -13.40 28.75 -4.32
N LYS A 38 -13.18 27.70 -5.14
CA LYS A 38 -14.00 27.41 -6.33
C LYS A 38 -14.68 26.05 -6.31
N ILE A 39 -14.46 25.23 -5.28
CA ILE A 39 -14.97 23.85 -5.24
C ILE A 39 -16.51 23.78 -5.26
N ALA A 40 -17.20 24.83 -4.80
CA ALA A 40 -18.67 24.93 -4.84
C ALA A 40 -19.25 24.87 -6.27
N ASP A 41 -18.45 25.14 -7.31
CA ASP A 41 -18.88 25.08 -8.71
C ASP A 41 -18.90 23.65 -9.28
N TYR A 42 -18.35 22.67 -8.56
CA TYR A 42 -18.14 21.30 -9.04
C TYR A 42 -19.01 20.28 -8.31
N GLU A 43 -19.42 19.24 -9.05
CA GLU A 43 -20.24 18.14 -8.54
C GLU A 43 -19.42 16.88 -8.31
N GLY A 44 -18.22 16.79 -8.86
CA GLY A 44 -17.25 15.72 -8.66
C GLY A 44 -15.83 16.24 -8.54
N ILE A 45 -14.98 15.55 -7.79
CA ILE A 45 -13.55 15.82 -7.71
C ILE A 45 -12.77 14.52 -7.91
N ILE A 46 -11.66 14.60 -8.65
CA ILE A 46 -10.72 13.50 -8.86
C ILE A 46 -9.39 13.86 -8.21
N ILE A 47 -8.98 13.04 -7.24
CA ILE A 47 -7.76 13.26 -6.46
C ILE A 47 -6.95 11.95 -6.35
N ARG A 48 -5.64 12.08 -6.16
CA ARG A 48 -4.76 11.01 -5.67
C ARG A 48 -4.31 11.29 -4.24
N SER A 49 -3.32 12.18 -4.07
CA SER A 49 -2.69 12.43 -2.78
C SER A 49 -2.20 13.85 -2.58
N ARG A 50 -2.56 14.77 -3.47
CA ARG A 50 -2.01 16.11 -3.49
C ARG A 50 -2.17 16.88 -2.18
N PHE A 51 -3.33 16.78 -1.53
CA PHE A 51 -3.60 17.32 -0.20
C PHE A 51 -4.74 16.58 0.49
N THR A 52 -4.92 16.87 1.76
CA THR A 52 -5.99 16.27 2.56
C THR A 52 -7.33 16.96 2.29
N ILE A 53 -8.36 16.16 2.01
CA ILE A 53 -9.76 16.60 1.95
C ILE A 53 -10.34 16.52 3.36
N ASP A 54 -10.19 17.59 4.10
CA ASP A 54 -10.67 17.72 5.49
C ASP A 54 -12.07 18.37 5.55
N ARG A 55 -12.57 18.58 6.76
CA ARG A 55 -13.87 19.20 7.01
C ARG A 55 -13.99 20.58 6.39
N THR A 56 -12.94 21.41 6.50
CA THR A 56 -12.92 22.75 5.93
C THR A 56 -13.14 22.75 4.41
N PHE A 57 -12.45 21.83 3.72
CA PHE A 57 -12.66 21.60 2.30
C PHE A 57 -14.09 21.14 1.99
N LEU A 58 -14.57 20.14 2.73
CA LEU A 58 -15.90 19.55 2.52
C LEU A 58 -17.04 20.53 2.82
N ASP A 59 -16.87 21.48 3.74
CA ASP A 59 -17.86 22.51 4.03
C ASP A 59 -18.03 23.49 2.88
N LYS A 60 -16.95 23.80 2.17
CA LYS A 60 -16.99 24.66 0.98
C LYS A 60 -17.51 23.92 -0.26
N ALA A 61 -17.46 22.60 -0.28
CA ALA A 61 -17.85 21.76 -1.42
C ALA A 61 -19.37 21.48 -1.44
N THR A 62 -20.19 22.53 -1.44
CA THR A 62 -21.65 22.46 -1.23
C THR A 62 -22.43 21.70 -2.31
N ARG A 63 -21.86 21.53 -3.52
CA ARG A 63 -22.51 20.82 -4.63
C ARG A 63 -21.86 19.45 -4.89
N LEU A 64 -20.84 19.06 -4.10
CA LEU A 64 -20.08 17.85 -4.37
C LEU A 64 -20.92 16.60 -4.12
N LYS A 65 -21.00 15.71 -5.09
CA LYS A 65 -21.72 14.44 -5.06
C LYS A 65 -20.80 13.24 -4.89
N PHE A 66 -19.55 13.34 -5.41
CA PHE A 66 -18.58 12.28 -5.26
C PHE A 66 -17.14 12.80 -5.21
N ILE A 67 -16.28 11.97 -4.60
CA ILE A 67 -14.82 12.08 -4.63
C ILE A 67 -14.28 10.80 -5.24
N GLY A 68 -13.64 10.90 -6.42
CA GLY A 68 -12.92 9.81 -7.07
C GLY A 68 -11.45 9.82 -6.63
N ARG A 69 -11.08 8.92 -5.75
CA ARG A 69 -9.68 8.74 -5.31
C ARG A 69 -8.99 7.71 -6.18
N VAL A 70 -8.05 8.16 -7.04
CA VAL A 70 -7.30 7.30 -7.97
C VAL A 70 -6.22 6.53 -7.20
N GLY A 71 -6.62 5.45 -6.55
CA GLY A 71 -5.79 4.60 -5.70
C GLY A 71 -6.62 3.71 -4.78
N ALA A 72 -5.95 2.99 -3.87
CA ALA A 72 -6.59 1.99 -3.01
C ALA A 72 -7.12 2.55 -1.68
N GLY A 73 -6.35 3.40 -1.00
CA GLY A 73 -6.71 3.94 0.31
C GLY A 73 -7.49 5.25 0.23
N LEU A 74 -8.07 5.68 1.35
CA LEU A 74 -8.83 6.92 1.49
C LEU A 74 -8.28 7.80 2.62
N GLU A 75 -7.04 7.56 3.06
CA GLU A 75 -6.45 8.17 4.26
C GLU A 75 -6.30 9.69 4.18
N ASN A 76 -6.30 10.24 2.96
CA ASN A 76 -6.25 11.69 2.74
C ASN A 76 -7.65 12.35 2.66
N ILE A 77 -8.72 11.62 3.04
CA ILE A 77 -10.10 12.13 3.02
C ILE A 77 -10.73 11.89 4.40
N ASP A 78 -11.40 12.88 4.96
CA ASP A 78 -12.27 12.68 6.14
C ASP A 78 -13.52 11.90 5.69
N VAL A 79 -13.37 10.56 5.67
CA VAL A 79 -14.38 9.61 5.17
C VAL A 79 -15.71 9.80 5.89
N ALA A 80 -15.69 9.80 7.22
CA ALA A 80 -16.91 9.87 8.02
C ALA A 80 -17.68 11.19 7.77
N TYR A 81 -16.94 12.29 7.65
CA TYR A 81 -17.55 13.59 7.39
C TYR A 81 -18.08 13.70 5.94
N ALA A 82 -17.34 13.20 4.95
CA ALA A 82 -17.81 13.16 3.57
C ALA A 82 -19.10 12.34 3.42
N GLU A 83 -19.15 11.16 4.03
CA GLU A 83 -20.34 10.30 4.04
C GLU A 83 -21.53 10.96 4.75
N SER A 84 -21.31 11.66 5.88
CA SER A 84 -22.36 12.41 6.59
C SER A 84 -22.99 13.53 5.75
N LYS A 85 -22.25 14.06 4.75
CA LYS A 85 -22.74 15.01 3.76
C LYS A 85 -23.37 14.36 2.53
N GLY A 86 -23.49 13.04 2.49
CA GLY A 86 -24.00 12.29 1.34
C GLY A 86 -23.06 12.25 0.14
N ILE A 87 -21.76 12.52 0.34
CA ILE A 87 -20.76 12.48 -0.73
C ILE A 87 -20.31 11.02 -0.92
N THR A 88 -20.44 10.53 -2.15
CA THR A 88 -20.00 9.17 -2.50
C THR A 88 -18.49 9.11 -2.66
N LEU A 89 -17.83 8.23 -1.91
CA LEU A 89 -16.40 7.97 -2.05
C LEU A 89 -16.17 6.81 -3.03
N ILE A 90 -15.31 7.02 -4.01
CA ILE A 90 -14.98 6.05 -5.06
C ILE A 90 -13.47 5.83 -5.04
N ALA A 91 -13.04 4.60 -4.70
CA ALA A 91 -11.64 4.18 -4.74
C ALA A 91 -11.48 2.99 -5.69
N ALA A 92 -10.23 2.66 -6.05
CA ALA A 92 -9.90 1.63 -7.02
C ALA A 92 -8.88 0.59 -6.46
N PRO A 93 -9.14 -0.05 -5.31
CA PRO A 93 -8.20 -1.02 -4.73
C PRO A 93 -7.96 -2.24 -5.64
N GLU A 94 -8.82 -2.48 -6.61
CA GLU A 94 -8.67 -3.57 -7.59
C GLU A 94 -7.60 -3.25 -8.65
N GLY A 95 -7.32 -1.97 -8.90
CA GLY A 95 -6.51 -1.52 -10.04
C GLY A 95 -5.02 -1.81 -9.92
N ASN A 96 -4.48 -1.75 -8.71
CA ASN A 96 -3.04 -1.95 -8.46
C ASN A 96 -2.70 -3.23 -7.69
N LYS A 97 -3.69 -4.08 -7.37
CA LYS A 97 -3.45 -5.31 -6.59
C LYS A 97 -2.42 -6.23 -7.22
N ASN A 98 -2.38 -6.33 -8.55
CA ASN A 98 -1.43 -7.18 -9.26
C ASN A 98 0.01 -6.67 -9.08
N ALA A 99 0.22 -5.37 -9.25
CA ALA A 99 1.52 -4.72 -9.04
C ALA A 99 2.03 -4.92 -7.60
N VAL A 100 1.16 -4.70 -6.60
CA VAL A 100 1.52 -4.93 -5.19
C VAL A 100 1.90 -6.39 -4.92
N GLY A 101 1.17 -7.35 -5.49
CA GLY A 101 1.50 -8.78 -5.34
C GLY A 101 2.84 -9.15 -5.97
N GLU A 102 3.17 -8.60 -7.14
CA GLU A 102 4.46 -8.80 -7.80
C GLU A 102 5.60 -8.12 -7.04
N HIS A 103 5.38 -6.90 -6.56
CA HIS A 103 6.37 -6.17 -5.77
C HIS A 103 6.71 -6.89 -4.47
N ALA A 104 5.69 -7.35 -3.72
CA ALA A 104 5.89 -8.13 -2.49
C ALA A 104 6.68 -9.41 -2.74
N LEU A 105 6.41 -10.13 -3.84
CA LEU A 105 7.18 -11.29 -4.25
C LEU A 105 8.63 -10.91 -4.59
N GLY A 106 8.83 -9.84 -5.34
CA GLY A 106 10.16 -9.32 -5.68
C GLY A 106 10.99 -8.98 -4.43
N MET A 107 10.38 -8.29 -3.45
CA MET A 107 11.04 -7.99 -2.17
C MET A 107 11.39 -9.27 -1.39
N LEU A 108 10.48 -10.24 -1.33
CA LEU A 108 10.73 -11.53 -0.66
C LEU A 108 11.93 -12.24 -1.26
N LEU A 109 11.95 -12.38 -2.59
CA LEU A 109 13.06 -13.04 -3.29
C LEU A 109 14.38 -12.28 -3.15
N ALA A 110 14.33 -10.94 -3.17
CA ALA A 110 15.51 -10.10 -2.93
C ALA A 110 16.10 -10.29 -1.51
N LEU A 111 15.26 -10.48 -0.50
CA LEU A 111 15.68 -10.78 0.86
C LEU A 111 16.27 -12.19 0.97
N LEU A 112 15.56 -13.21 0.50
CA LEU A 112 15.97 -14.62 0.58
C LEU A 112 17.31 -14.85 -0.12
N ASN A 113 17.51 -14.23 -1.30
CA ASN A 113 18.72 -14.33 -2.10
C ASN A 113 19.77 -13.27 -1.78
N LYS A 114 19.57 -12.42 -0.77
CA LYS A 114 20.51 -11.35 -0.34
C LYS A 114 20.94 -10.40 -1.46
N PHE A 115 20.05 -10.08 -2.40
CA PHE A 115 20.43 -9.30 -3.61
C PHE A 115 21.05 -7.95 -3.29
N LYS A 116 20.53 -7.22 -2.29
CA LYS A 116 21.09 -5.92 -1.87
C LYS A 116 22.55 -6.07 -1.44
N LYS A 117 22.83 -7.00 -0.51
CA LYS A 117 24.18 -7.26 0.02
C LYS A 117 25.13 -7.71 -1.08
N ALA A 118 24.77 -8.75 -1.83
CA ALA A 118 25.62 -9.30 -2.90
C ALA A 118 25.96 -8.24 -3.97
N ASN A 119 24.96 -7.44 -4.41
CA ASN A 119 25.17 -6.37 -5.36
C ASN A 119 26.14 -5.28 -4.82
N ASN A 120 25.99 -4.89 -3.54
CA ASN A 120 26.88 -3.92 -2.92
C ASN A 120 28.31 -4.45 -2.79
N GLU A 121 28.49 -5.71 -2.45
CA GLU A 121 29.81 -6.36 -2.35
C GLU A 121 30.52 -6.37 -3.71
N ILE A 122 29.82 -6.78 -4.78
CA ILE A 122 30.37 -6.75 -6.14
C ILE A 122 30.79 -5.35 -6.56
N LYS A 123 29.96 -4.32 -6.29
CA LYS A 123 30.31 -2.92 -6.58
C LYS A 123 31.56 -2.45 -5.86
N ASN A 124 31.87 -3.05 -4.70
CA ASN A 124 33.06 -2.78 -3.89
C ASN A 124 34.22 -3.78 -4.17
N GLY A 125 34.18 -4.50 -5.29
CA GLY A 125 35.24 -5.41 -5.73
C GLY A 125 35.32 -6.72 -4.92
N LYS A 126 34.29 -7.09 -4.14
CA LYS A 126 34.26 -8.30 -3.32
C LYS A 126 33.50 -9.42 -4.03
N TRP A 127 34.07 -10.64 -4.02
CA TRP A 127 33.47 -11.84 -4.60
C TRP A 127 33.26 -12.91 -3.52
N LEU A 128 32.21 -12.74 -2.70
CA LEU A 128 31.97 -13.51 -1.48
C LEU A 128 30.78 -14.48 -1.67
N ARG A 129 31.05 -15.70 -2.15
CA ARG A 129 29.98 -16.67 -2.48
C ARG A 129 29.34 -17.28 -1.23
N GLU A 130 30.14 -17.72 -0.27
CA GLU A 130 29.64 -18.43 0.93
C GLU A 130 28.84 -17.48 1.84
N GLU A 131 29.27 -16.26 2.02
CA GLU A 131 28.60 -15.23 2.84
C GLU A 131 27.24 -14.81 2.25
N ASN A 132 27.08 -15.02 0.94
CA ASN A 132 25.86 -14.73 0.20
C ASN A 132 24.98 -15.95 -0.07
N ARG A 133 25.26 -17.11 0.57
CA ARG A 133 24.34 -18.24 0.53
C ARG A 133 22.98 -17.82 1.09
N GLY A 134 21.93 -17.92 0.25
CA GLY A 134 20.56 -17.52 0.55
C GLY A 134 19.71 -18.67 1.10
N TRP A 135 18.41 -18.46 1.05
CA TRP A 135 17.37 -19.44 1.39
C TRP A 135 16.42 -19.63 0.22
N GLU A 136 15.90 -20.83 0.07
CA GLU A 136 14.81 -21.14 -0.84
C GLU A 136 13.46 -20.93 -0.15
N LEU A 137 12.43 -20.65 -0.93
CA LEU A 137 11.05 -20.56 -0.42
C LEU A 137 10.40 -21.94 -0.26
N ASP A 138 10.96 -22.95 -0.92
CA ASP A 138 10.52 -24.33 -0.82
C ASP A 138 10.42 -24.82 0.64
N GLY A 139 9.34 -25.51 0.95
CA GLY A 139 9.03 -26.04 2.28
C GLY A 139 8.69 -25.01 3.35
N LYS A 140 8.71 -23.69 3.04
CA LYS A 140 8.37 -22.64 3.98
C LYS A 140 6.87 -22.33 4.00
N THR A 141 6.43 -21.71 5.08
CA THR A 141 5.05 -21.22 5.23
C THR A 141 5.04 -19.70 5.11
N VAL A 142 4.36 -19.19 4.08
CA VAL A 142 4.11 -17.76 3.90
C VAL A 142 2.78 -17.39 4.55
N GLY A 143 2.83 -16.56 5.59
CA GLY A 143 1.69 -16.03 6.30
C GLY A 143 1.30 -14.63 5.80
N ILE A 144 0.03 -14.44 5.50
CA ILE A 144 -0.55 -13.20 4.98
C ILE A 144 -1.53 -12.64 6.02
N ILE A 145 -1.30 -11.42 6.51
CA ILE A 145 -2.23 -10.71 7.41
C ILE A 145 -3.02 -9.69 6.59
N GLY A 146 -4.36 -9.86 6.57
CA GLY A 146 -5.27 -9.12 5.70
C GLY A 146 -5.42 -9.79 4.33
N TYR A 147 -6.48 -10.59 4.16
CA TYR A 147 -6.70 -11.39 2.95
C TYR A 147 -7.75 -10.76 2.04
N GLY A 148 -7.57 -9.45 1.78
CA GLY A 148 -8.34 -8.66 0.81
C GLY A 148 -7.71 -8.68 -0.60
N ASN A 149 -7.91 -7.60 -1.37
CA ASN A 149 -7.42 -7.49 -2.76
C ASN A 149 -5.91 -7.74 -2.89
N MET A 150 -5.10 -7.16 -1.99
CA MET A 150 -3.64 -7.24 -2.08
C MET A 150 -3.15 -8.60 -1.58
N GLY A 151 -3.62 -9.08 -0.42
CA GLY A 151 -3.24 -10.38 0.12
C GLY A 151 -3.58 -11.54 -0.81
N LYS A 152 -4.77 -11.53 -1.42
CA LYS A 152 -5.17 -12.51 -2.45
C LYS A 152 -4.28 -12.44 -3.68
N SER A 153 -3.91 -11.24 -4.12
CA SER A 153 -3.01 -11.08 -5.27
C SER A 153 -1.62 -11.62 -4.97
N PHE A 154 -1.07 -11.37 -3.79
CA PHE A 154 0.22 -11.91 -3.38
C PHE A 154 0.17 -13.44 -3.27
N ALA A 155 -0.84 -14.01 -2.61
CA ALA A 155 -1.03 -15.46 -2.52
C ALA A 155 -1.07 -16.13 -3.91
N LYS A 156 -1.78 -15.52 -4.85
CA LYS A 156 -1.83 -16.02 -6.24
C LYS A 156 -0.45 -16.04 -6.92
N LYS A 157 0.44 -15.10 -6.62
CA LYS A 157 1.81 -15.07 -7.17
C LYS A 157 2.70 -16.19 -6.62
N LEU A 158 2.37 -16.72 -5.46
CA LEU A 158 3.12 -17.81 -4.82
C LEU A 158 2.80 -19.20 -5.38
N ARG A 159 1.82 -19.35 -6.28
CA ARG A 159 1.41 -20.64 -6.87
C ARG A 159 2.53 -21.43 -7.57
N GLY A 160 3.55 -20.73 -8.05
CA GLY A 160 4.69 -21.37 -8.72
C GLY A 160 5.83 -21.79 -7.78
N PHE A 161 5.64 -21.65 -6.45
CA PHE A 161 6.62 -21.99 -5.44
C PHE A 161 6.12 -23.15 -4.58
N ASP A 162 7.00 -24.06 -4.25
CA ASP A 162 6.69 -25.23 -3.41
C ASP A 162 6.62 -24.85 -1.92
N CYS A 163 5.73 -23.88 -1.60
CA CYS A 163 5.53 -23.33 -0.26
C CYS A 163 4.06 -23.44 0.17
N SER A 164 3.84 -23.50 1.49
CA SER A 164 2.51 -23.40 2.08
C SER A 164 2.12 -21.92 2.23
N VAL A 165 0.85 -21.58 1.91
CA VAL A 165 0.34 -20.22 2.12
C VAL A 165 -0.83 -20.27 3.11
N ILE A 166 -0.71 -19.51 4.20
CA ILE A 166 -1.76 -19.32 5.19
C ILE A 166 -2.15 -17.85 5.29
N CYS A 167 -3.36 -17.57 5.68
CA CYS A 167 -3.79 -16.19 5.91
C CYS A 167 -4.50 -16.03 7.26
N TYR A 168 -4.40 -14.84 7.81
CA TYR A 168 -5.21 -14.37 8.93
C TYR A 168 -5.98 -13.12 8.51
N ASP A 169 -7.25 -13.10 8.79
CA ASP A 169 -8.13 -11.95 8.59
C ASP A 169 -9.11 -11.87 9.76
N ILE A 170 -9.50 -10.65 10.15
CA ILE A 170 -10.51 -10.43 11.20
C ILE A 170 -11.91 -10.89 10.78
N LEU A 171 -12.15 -10.96 9.46
CA LEU A 171 -13.39 -11.47 8.90
C LEU A 171 -13.26 -12.98 8.65
N PRO A 172 -14.26 -13.78 9.01
CA PRO A 172 -14.24 -15.21 8.78
C PRO A 172 -14.40 -15.56 7.29
N ASN A 173 -14.01 -16.76 6.93
CA ASN A 173 -14.23 -17.36 5.60
C ASN A 173 -13.61 -16.54 4.45
N LYS A 174 -12.43 -15.94 4.65
CA LYS A 174 -11.68 -15.20 3.62
C LYS A 174 -10.74 -16.06 2.81
N GLY A 175 -10.28 -17.19 3.36
CA GLY A 175 -9.40 -18.13 2.65
C GLY A 175 -9.99 -18.62 1.33
N ASP A 176 -9.12 -19.07 0.42
CA ASP A 176 -9.48 -19.63 -0.89
C ASP A 176 -8.45 -20.69 -1.32
N GLU A 177 -8.47 -21.08 -2.59
CA GLU A 177 -7.55 -22.07 -3.15
C GLU A 177 -6.06 -21.66 -3.09
N ASN A 178 -5.76 -20.39 -2.80
CA ASN A 178 -4.37 -19.89 -2.75
C ASN A 178 -3.85 -19.77 -1.32
N ALA A 179 -4.74 -19.64 -0.31
CA ALA A 179 -4.31 -19.53 1.09
C ALA A 179 -5.38 -20.06 2.04
N LYS A 180 -4.98 -20.93 2.95
CA LYS A 180 -5.83 -21.43 4.03
C LYS A 180 -5.94 -20.38 5.14
N GLN A 181 -7.17 -19.98 5.51
CA GLN A 181 -7.35 -19.13 6.69
C GLN A 181 -7.13 -19.95 7.96
N VAL A 182 -6.35 -19.39 8.88
CA VAL A 182 -6.02 -20.00 10.18
C VAL A 182 -6.28 -19.03 11.32
N THR A 183 -6.28 -19.54 12.57
CA THR A 183 -6.30 -18.71 13.76
C THR A 183 -5.00 -17.92 13.91
N LEU A 184 -5.00 -16.80 14.65
CA LEU A 184 -3.79 -16.03 14.89
C LEU A 184 -2.73 -16.85 15.64
N VAL A 185 -3.14 -17.75 16.55
CA VAL A 185 -2.25 -18.67 17.28
C VAL A 185 -1.56 -19.64 16.31
N ASP A 186 -2.32 -20.24 15.40
CA ASP A 186 -1.75 -21.14 14.38
C ASP A 186 -0.85 -20.37 13.39
N PHE A 187 -1.19 -19.12 13.07
CA PHE A 187 -0.38 -18.25 12.24
C PHE A 187 1.00 -18.01 12.87
N PHE A 188 1.04 -17.63 14.16
CA PHE A 188 2.29 -17.44 14.91
C PHE A 188 3.15 -18.67 14.99
N ARG A 189 2.51 -19.85 15.07
CA ARG A 189 3.22 -21.13 15.15
C ARG A 189 3.87 -21.55 13.82
N GLN A 190 3.22 -21.23 12.69
CA GLN A 190 3.58 -21.83 11.40
C GLN A 190 4.41 -20.89 10.50
N ALA A 191 4.17 -19.58 10.52
CA ALA A 191 4.72 -18.67 9.54
C ALA A 191 6.25 -18.53 9.61
N ASP A 192 6.91 -18.72 8.46
CA ASP A 192 8.32 -18.42 8.20
C ASP A 192 8.49 -17.05 7.52
N VAL A 193 7.49 -16.60 6.77
CA VAL A 193 7.38 -15.28 6.16
C VAL A 193 6.07 -14.65 6.59
N VAL A 194 6.09 -13.37 6.93
CA VAL A 194 4.90 -12.58 7.32
C VAL A 194 4.75 -11.41 6.36
N SER A 195 3.63 -11.31 5.67
CA SER A 195 3.33 -10.20 4.76
C SER A 195 2.07 -9.47 5.20
N LEU A 196 2.17 -8.14 5.34
CA LEU A 196 1.08 -7.28 5.79
C LEU A 196 0.33 -6.70 4.59
N HIS A 197 -1.01 -6.82 4.60
CA HIS A 197 -1.91 -6.30 3.57
C HIS A 197 -3.19 -5.69 4.17
N THR A 198 -3.07 -5.09 5.35
CA THR A 198 -4.17 -4.48 6.10
C THR A 198 -4.32 -2.99 5.79
N PRO A 199 -5.54 -2.42 5.88
CA PRO A 199 -5.73 -0.97 5.87
C PRO A 199 -5.18 -0.34 7.16
N GLN A 200 -4.98 0.97 7.17
CA GLN A 200 -4.67 1.70 8.39
C GLN A 200 -5.94 1.96 9.20
N THR A 201 -6.01 1.36 10.37
CA THR A 201 -7.11 1.51 11.34
C THR A 201 -6.53 1.65 12.75
N PRO A 202 -7.30 2.07 13.75
CA PRO A 202 -6.82 2.08 15.14
C PRO A 202 -6.24 0.74 15.61
N GLN A 203 -6.76 -0.39 15.08
CA GLN A 203 -6.32 -1.74 15.44
C GLN A 203 -5.02 -2.16 14.73
N THR A 204 -4.71 -1.56 13.58
CA THR A 204 -3.51 -1.91 12.80
C THR A 204 -2.35 -0.96 13.01
N ILE A 205 -2.58 0.23 13.58
CA ILE A 205 -1.50 1.14 14.00
C ILE A 205 -0.72 0.49 15.15
N GLY A 206 0.60 0.37 14.98
CA GLY A 206 1.50 -0.26 15.94
C GLY A 206 1.23 -1.75 16.17
N MET A 207 0.53 -2.42 15.26
CA MET A 207 0.19 -3.85 15.36
C MET A 207 1.45 -4.72 15.44
N VAL A 208 2.44 -4.43 14.61
CA VAL A 208 3.73 -5.15 14.63
C VAL A 208 4.67 -4.44 15.60
N ASN A 209 4.55 -4.78 16.86
CA ASN A 209 5.38 -4.34 17.98
C ASN A 209 6.14 -5.52 18.58
N GLU A 210 6.89 -5.29 19.64
CA GLU A 210 7.71 -6.31 20.32
C GLU A 210 6.88 -7.52 20.76
N VAL A 211 5.69 -7.31 21.32
CA VAL A 211 4.80 -8.40 21.78
C VAL A 211 4.36 -9.27 20.60
N PHE A 212 3.92 -8.64 19.53
CA PHE A 212 3.53 -9.34 18.30
C PHE A 212 4.71 -10.13 17.72
N ILE A 213 5.88 -9.53 17.59
CA ILE A 213 7.09 -10.16 17.04
C ILE A 213 7.49 -11.38 17.89
N ASN A 214 7.46 -11.25 19.22
CA ASN A 214 7.84 -12.33 20.12
C ASN A 214 6.80 -13.45 20.21
N SER A 215 5.56 -13.23 19.73
CA SER A 215 4.53 -14.28 19.66
C SER A 215 4.84 -15.39 18.63
N PHE A 216 5.71 -15.14 17.66
CA PHE A 216 6.08 -16.15 16.67
C PHE A 216 6.95 -17.25 17.29
N ALA A 217 6.63 -18.51 16.99
CA ALA A 217 7.42 -19.66 17.44
C ALA A 217 8.81 -19.72 16.78
N LYS A 218 8.91 -19.23 15.54
CA LYS A 218 10.13 -19.22 14.72
C LYS A 218 10.65 -17.81 14.49
N SER A 219 11.90 -17.69 14.05
CA SER A 219 12.37 -16.49 13.37
C SER A 219 11.75 -16.42 11.97
N PHE A 220 11.46 -15.21 11.47
CA PHE A 220 10.71 -15.03 10.23
C PHE A 220 11.20 -13.81 9.42
N TRP A 221 10.83 -13.74 8.15
CA TRP A 221 10.99 -12.56 7.29
C TRP A 221 9.71 -11.71 7.31
N LEU A 222 9.84 -10.39 7.37
CA LEU A 222 8.72 -9.46 7.37
C LEU A 222 8.62 -8.71 6.04
N LEU A 223 7.42 -8.63 5.46
CA LEU A 223 7.11 -7.77 4.34
C LEU A 223 6.01 -6.78 4.74
N ASN A 224 6.22 -5.49 4.48
CA ASN A 224 5.21 -4.46 4.65
C ASN A 224 5.04 -3.65 3.37
N THR A 225 4.01 -3.98 2.60
CA THR A 225 3.53 -3.22 1.44
C THR A 225 2.13 -2.63 1.71
N ALA A 226 1.75 -2.53 2.99
CA ALA A 226 0.43 -2.08 3.43
C ALA A 226 0.46 -0.62 3.89
N ARG A 227 0.80 -0.38 5.16
CA ARG A 227 0.90 0.96 5.76
C ARG A 227 2.08 1.01 6.73
N GLY A 228 2.85 2.09 6.69
CA GLY A 228 4.07 2.24 7.50
C GLY A 228 3.78 2.21 9.00
N LYS A 229 2.76 2.91 9.44
CA LYS A 229 2.35 2.96 10.86
C LYS A 229 1.87 1.63 11.45
N SER A 230 1.75 0.57 10.65
CA SER A 230 1.45 -0.77 11.17
C SER A 230 2.63 -1.40 11.89
N VAL A 231 3.85 -0.92 11.66
CA VAL A 231 5.08 -1.45 12.25
C VAL A 231 5.72 -0.40 13.15
N VAL A 232 6.00 -0.76 14.39
CA VAL A 232 6.80 0.05 15.31
C VAL A 232 8.27 -0.14 14.93
N THR A 233 8.87 0.89 14.35
CA THR A 233 10.20 0.79 13.72
C THR A 233 11.28 0.42 14.73
N ASP A 234 11.25 0.96 15.95
CA ASP A 234 12.23 0.65 17.01
C ASP A 234 12.17 -0.84 17.40
N ASP A 235 10.97 -1.42 17.47
CA ASP A 235 10.77 -2.83 17.82
C ASP A 235 11.28 -3.74 16.69
N LEU A 236 11.01 -3.37 15.44
CA LEU A 236 11.53 -4.08 14.28
C LEU A 236 13.06 -4.07 14.26
N VAL A 237 13.69 -2.94 14.54
CA VAL A 237 15.17 -2.84 14.56
C VAL A 237 15.76 -3.75 15.65
N ARG A 238 15.18 -3.76 16.86
CA ARG A 238 15.62 -4.70 17.92
C ARG A 238 15.46 -6.16 17.48
N ALA A 239 14.37 -6.48 16.80
CA ALA A 239 14.11 -7.82 16.29
C ALA A 239 15.05 -8.24 15.15
N LEU A 240 15.47 -7.31 14.29
CA LEU A 240 16.48 -7.54 13.26
C LEU A 240 17.87 -7.80 13.88
N GLN A 241 18.24 -7.02 14.90
CA GLN A 241 19.50 -7.18 15.64
C GLN A 241 19.58 -8.50 16.38
N SER A 242 18.48 -8.92 17.04
CA SER A 242 18.39 -10.23 17.73
C SER A 242 18.19 -11.42 16.78
N ARG A 243 17.99 -11.18 15.49
CA ARG A 243 17.64 -12.19 14.47
C ARG A 243 16.31 -12.91 14.72
N LYS A 244 15.41 -12.33 15.51
CA LYS A 244 14.03 -12.78 15.58
C LYS A 244 13.31 -12.48 14.26
N VAL A 245 13.58 -11.31 13.65
CA VAL A 245 13.28 -11.01 12.25
C VAL A 245 14.55 -11.20 11.44
N LEU A 246 14.52 -12.13 10.49
CA LEU A 246 15.70 -12.51 9.67
C LEU A 246 16.02 -11.46 8.60
N GLY A 247 15.01 -10.71 8.17
CA GLY A 247 15.11 -9.61 7.22
C GLY A 247 13.75 -8.96 7.02
N ALA A 248 13.75 -7.72 6.51
CA ALA A 248 12.54 -6.95 6.29
C ALA A 248 12.50 -6.32 4.90
N GLY A 249 11.37 -6.45 4.20
CA GLY A 249 11.03 -5.74 2.97
C GLY A 249 9.95 -4.69 3.26
N LEU A 250 10.30 -3.41 3.15
CA LEU A 250 9.43 -2.32 3.54
C LEU A 250 9.25 -1.36 2.36
N ASP A 251 8.08 -1.38 1.75
CA ASP A 251 7.67 -0.39 0.75
C ASP A 251 7.07 0.86 1.41
N VAL A 252 6.70 0.73 2.67
CA VAL A 252 6.07 1.76 3.49
C VAL A 252 6.77 1.87 4.84
N LEU A 253 6.87 3.08 5.39
CA LEU A 253 7.59 3.37 6.63
C LEU A 253 6.74 4.17 7.61
N GLU A 254 6.95 3.96 8.91
CA GLU A 254 6.23 4.67 9.98
C GLU A 254 6.31 6.20 9.85
N TYR A 255 7.40 6.68 9.30
CA TYR A 255 7.72 8.10 9.17
C TYR A 255 7.15 8.78 7.91
N GLU A 256 6.44 8.04 7.05
CA GLU A 256 5.86 8.60 5.82
C GLU A 256 4.92 9.77 6.11
N LYS A 257 5.11 10.85 5.36
CA LYS A 257 4.16 11.94 5.29
C LYS A 257 3.08 11.63 4.24
N ALA A 258 1.88 12.17 4.42
CA ALA A 258 0.78 11.99 3.47
C ALA A 258 1.09 12.57 2.07
N SER A 259 2.03 13.51 1.96
CA SER A 259 2.47 14.16 0.72
C SER A 259 3.56 13.41 -0.04
N PHE A 260 4.13 12.32 0.50
CA PHE A 260 5.25 11.56 -0.10
C PHE A 260 6.48 12.43 -0.43
N GLU A 261 6.75 13.45 0.39
CA GLU A 261 7.90 14.34 0.26
C GLU A 261 9.14 13.77 0.94
N ASP A 262 10.30 14.40 0.68
CA ASP A 262 11.59 14.02 1.25
C ASP A 262 11.54 13.83 2.76
N PHE A 263 12.17 12.75 3.23
CA PHE A 263 12.00 12.26 4.59
C PHE A 263 12.64 13.13 5.67
N PHE A 264 13.96 13.32 5.60
CA PHE A 264 14.72 13.96 6.67
C PHE A 264 15.98 14.64 6.16
N SER A 265 16.36 15.76 6.76
CA SER A 265 17.76 16.17 6.81
C SER A 265 18.53 15.20 7.70
N ASP A 266 19.82 14.95 7.44
CA ASP A 266 20.67 13.99 8.18
C ASP A 266 20.63 14.21 9.71
N GLU A 267 20.49 15.45 10.16
CA GLU A 267 20.47 15.82 11.59
C GLU A 267 19.18 15.40 12.32
N GLN A 268 18.07 15.16 11.61
CA GLN A 268 16.77 14.82 12.19
C GLN A 268 16.39 13.35 11.99
N MET A 269 17.26 12.56 11.37
CA MET A 269 16.97 11.17 11.06
C MET A 269 16.94 10.30 12.32
N PRO A 270 15.81 9.59 12.59
CA PRO A 270 15.74 8.64 13.69
C PRO A 270 16.82 7.55 13.59
N LYS A 271 17.44 7.18 14.72
CA LYS A 271 18.48 6.14 14.76
C LYS A 271 18.03 4.83 14.17
N SER A 272 16.78 4.44 14.41
CA SER A 272 16.19 3.21 13.87
C SER A 272 16.04 3.26 12.37
N PHE A 273 15.69 4.42 11.79
CA PHE A 273 15.64 4.57 10.35
C PHE A 273 17.03 4.50 9.72
N LYS A 274 18.04 5.14 10.34
CA LYS A 274 19.44 5.03 9.91
C LYS A 274 19.91 3.57 9.88
N TYR A 275 19.58 2.79 10.92
CA TYR A 275 19.87 1.36 10.93
C TYR A 275 19.24 0.62 9.74
N LEU A 276 17.96 0.89 9.42
CA LEU A 276 17.28 0.25 8.29
C LEU A 276 17.94 0.57 6.94
N LEU A 277 18.44 1.80 6.75
CA LEU A 277 19.16 2.19 5.53
C LEU A 277 20.46 1.39 5.34
N GLU A 278 21.21 1.18 6.42
CA GLU A 278 22.52 0.53 6.41
C GLU A 278 22.42 -1.01 6.41
N ALA A 279 21.36 -1.59 6.97
CA ALA A 279 21.21 -3.03 7.15
C ALA A 279 21.15 -3.80 5.82
N ASP A 280 22.03 -4.80 5.66
CA ASP A 280 22.11 -5.65 4.47
C ASP A 280 20.88 -6.55 4.27
N ASN A 281 20.18 -6.89 5.36
CA ASN A 281 18.98 -7.72 5.37
C ASN A 281 17.67 -6.90 5.36
N VAL A 282 17.74 -5.65 4.91
CA VAL A 282 16.57 -4.78 4.75
C VAL A 282 16.51 -4.26 3.31
N VAL A 283 15.34 -4.43 2.67
CA VAL A 283 15.03 -3.87 1.35
C VAL A 283 13.99 -2.77 1.53
N LEU A 284 14.30 -1.56 1.09
CA LEU A 284 13.42 -0.39 1.18
C LEU A 284 13.03 0.07 -0.21
N THR A 285 11.76 0.45 -0.39
CA THR A 285 11.25 1.12 -1.59
C THR A 285 10.32 2.27 -1.19
N PRO A 286 10.22 3.35 -2.00
CA PRO A 286 9.56 4.58 -1.59
C PRO A 286 8.05 4.55 -1.93
N HIS A 287 7.29 3.62 -1.35
CA HIS A 287 5.84 3.43 -1.51
C HIS A 287 5.42 3.27 -2.99
N ILE A 288 6.10 2.37 -3.69
CA ILE A 288 5.93 2.14 -5.14
C ILE A 288 5.37 0.76 -5.48
N ALA A 289 5.00 -0.07 -4.53
CA ALA A 289 4.49 -1.42 -4.79
C ALA A 289 3.29 -1.44 -5.75
N GLY A 290 2.42 -0.42 -5.66
CA GLY A 290 1.29 -0.24 -6.57
C GLY A 290 1.56 0.69 -7.76
N TRP A 291 2.81 1.07 -8.04
CA TRP A 291 3.19 2.16 -8.94
C TRP A 291 3.80 1.64 -10.24
N THR A 292 2.98 1.02 -11.10
CA THR A 292 3.42 0.53 -12.41
C THR A 292 2.69 1.28 -13.55
N LEU A 293 3.19 1.16 -14.76
CA LEU A 293 2.56 1.73 -15.95
C LEU A 293 1.13 1.19 -16.10
N GLU A 294 0.97 -0.11 -15.95
CA GLU A 294 -0.31 -0.81 -16.08
C GLU A 294 -1.28 -0.48 -14.94
N SER A 295 -0.77 -0.29 -13.71
CA SER A 295 -1.62 0.07 -12.57
C SER A 295 -2.18 1.49 -12.72
N LYS A 296 -1.42 2.42 -13.31
CA LYS A 296 -1.88 3.79 -13.58
C LYS A 296 -3.11 3.81 -14.49
N GLU A 297 -3.09 3.00 -15.55
CA GLU A 297 -4.23 2.85 -16.45
C GLU A 297 -5.41 2.16 -15.77
N LYS A 298 -5.18 1.01 -15.12
CA LYS A 298 -6.22 0.23 -14.43
C LYS A 298 -6.92 1.02 -13.32
N LEU A 299 -6.17 1.78 -12.52
CA LEU A 299 -6.75 2.65 -11.49
C LEU A 299 -7.68 3.69 -12.09
N ALA A 300 -7.25 4.34 -13.17
CA ALA A 300 -8.05 5.33 -13.87
C ALA A 300 -9.31 4.70 -14.47
N GLN A 301 -9.19 3.54 -15.14
CA GLN A 301 -10.33 2.84 -15.74
C GLN A 301 -11.38 2.45 -14.70
N ILE A 302 -10.97 1.88 -13.57
CA ILE A 302 -11.89 1.48 -12.49
C ILE A 302 -12.64 2.68 -11.91
N ILE A 303 -11.95 3.83 -11.71
CA ILE A 303 -12.62 5.04 -11.24
C ILE A 303 -13.65 5.52 -12.27
N VAL A 304 -13.30 5.54 -13.54
CA VAL A 304 -14.22 5.90 -14.64
C VAL A 304 -15.43 4.99 -14.64
N ASP A 305 -15.22 3.67 -14.62
CA ASP A 305 -16.31 2.69 -14.66
C ASP A 305 -17.28 2.87 -13.47
N LYS A 306 -16.73 3.07 -12.27
CA LYS A 306 -17.52 3.30 -11.05
C LYS A 306 -18.28 4.65 -11.09
N ILE A 307 -17.68 5.72 -11.64
CA ILE A 307 -18.36 7.00 -11.82
C ILE A 307 -19.50 6.86 -12.83
N ILE A 308 -19.24 6.26 -14.00
CA ILE A 308 -20.24 6.05 -15.03
C ILE A 308 -21.40 5.20 -14.51
N SER A 309 -21.10 4.11 -13.82
CA SER A 309 -22.13 3.24 -13.23
C SER A 309 -23.05 3.96 -12.24
N LYS A 310 -22.52 4.92 -11.47
CA LYS A 310 -23.31 5.62 -10.43
C LYS A 310 -23.93 6.94 -10.90
N PHE A 311 -23.29 7.65 -11.80
CA PHE A 311 -23.62 9.02 -12.16
C PHE A 311 -23.77 9.26 -13.67
N GLY A 312 -23.46 8.26 -14.50
CA GLY A 312 -23.68 8.32 -15.95
C GLY A 312 -25.16 8.43 -16.29
N LYS A 313 -25.48 9.07 -17.41
CA LYS A 313 -26.84 9.01 -17.95
C LYS A 313 -27.09 7.57 -18.39
N LEU A 314 -28.18 6.96 -17.93
CA LEU A 314 -28.67 5.73 -18.53
C LEU A 314 -28.83 6.00 -20.03
N ALA A 315 -28.17 5.22 -20.87
CA ALA A 315 -28.47 5.22 -22.29
C ALA A 315 -29.93 4.78 -22.44
N ASN A 316 -30.78 5.72 -22.83
CA ASN A 316 -32.16 5.45 -23.21
C ASN A 316 -32.19 4.57 -24.45
#